data_e001fca5106645d313aadbc597598ead
#
_entry.id   e001fca5106645d313aadbc597598ead
#
_cell.length_a   1.000
_cell.length_b   1.000
_cell.length_c   1.000
_cell.angle_alpha   90.00
_cell.angle_beta   90.00
_cell.angle_gamma   90.00
#
_symmetry.space_group_name_H-M   'P 1'
#
loop_
_entity.id
_entity.type
_entity.pdbx_description
1 polymer ?
#
loop_
_entity_poly.entity_id
_entity_poly.type
_entity_poly.pdbx_seq_one_letter_code
_entity_poly.pdbx_strand_id
1 'polypeptide(L)'
;DMIDWEYSGPREVVSAFLPHAQNKDIKILDAGCGSGLVGEELSKEGYSIIHGADIAAKLMNAIPAGIYQELHNIDLNKPINFTDDFFDAVLCVGTFTFGHVKAKALSEFTRIVKSGGISGFTINEGVFLDHGFKSELDHLVIQKKINQLDFYLNDYLS
;
A
#
# COMPACT_ATOMS: atom_id res chain seq x y z
N ASP A 1 2.67 -22.23 -6.96
CA ASP A 1 3.26 -22.38 -5.64
C ASP A 1 3.04 -21.12 -4.80
N MET A 2 2.57 -21.28 -3.56
CA MET A 2 2.24 -20.15 -2.69
C MET A 2 3.44 -19.26 -2.36
N ILE A 3 4.62 -19.82 -2.28
CA ILE A 3 5.83 -19.05 -2.00
C ILE A 3 6.16 -18.13 -3.17
N ASP A 4 6.09 -18.66 -4.38
CA ASP A 4 6.33 -17.87 -5.59
C ASP A 4 5.26 -16.80 -5.77
N TRP A 5 4.04 -17.12 -5.42
CA TRP A 5 2.91 -16.20 -5.43
C TRP A 5 3.14 -15.01 -4.49
N GLU A 6 3.58 -15.25 -3.25
CA GLU A 6 3.90 -14.18 -2.31
C GLU A 6 5.05 -13.31 -2.80
N TYR A 7 6.04 -13.91 -3.42
CA TYR A 7 7.18 -13.19 -3.95
C TYR A 7 6.83 -12.31 -5.15
N SER A 8 5.87 -12.72 -5.98
CA SER A 8 5.50 -11.96 -7.17
C SER A 8 4.63 -10.74 -6.86
N GLY A 9 3.86 -10.77 -5.77
CA GLY A 9 2.96 -9.70 -5.40
C GLY A 9 3.61 -8.32 -5.31
N PRO A 10 4.66 -8.14 -4.51
CA PRO A 10 5.36 -6.86 -4.41
C PRO A 10 5.89 -6.37 -5.75
N ARG A 11 6.49 -7.25 -6.54
CA ARG A 11 7.04 -6.89 -7.84
C ARG A 11 5.96 -6.44 -8.82
N GLU A 12 4.83 -7.13 -8.83
CA GLU A 12 3.72 -6.80 -9.73
C GLU A 12 3.08 -5.46 -9.39
N VAL A 13 2.89 -5.18 -8.11
CA VAL A 13 2.34 -3.90 -7.68
C VAL A 13 3.28 -2.76 -8.03
N VAL A 14 4.56 -2.93 -7.80
CA VAL A 14 5.56 -1.91 -8.17
C VAL A 14 5.60 -1.72 -9.68
N SER A 15 5.54 -2.79 -10.46
CA SER A 15 5.49 -2.70 -11.93
C SER A 15 4.27 -1.91 -12.41
N ALA A 16 3.10 -2.14 -11.81
CA ALA A 16 1.88 -1.39 -12.14
C ALA A 16 1.97 0.07 -11.70
N PHE A 17 2.73 0.35 -10.67
CA PHE A 17 2.93 1.69 -10.11
C PHE A 17 3.84 2.56 -10.99
N LEU A 18 4.87 1.98 -11.58
CA LEU A 18 5.92 2.71 -12.30
C LEU A 18 5.40 3.70 -13.36
N PRO A 19 4.46 3.34 -14.23
CA PRO A 19 3.99 4.27 -15.26
C PRO A 19 3.33 5.52 -14.70
N HIS A 20 2.78 5.41 -13.48
CA HIS A 20 2.08 6.52 -12.81
C HIS A 20 2.99 7.36 -11.95
N ALA A 21 4.23 6.95 -11.73
CA ALA A 21 5.13 7.56 -10.76
C ALA A 21 6.55 7.70 -11.32
N GLN A 22 6.68 8.39 -12.44
CA GLN A 22 7.97 8.53 -13.13
C GLN A 22 8.97 9.39 -12.37
N ASN A 23 8.50 10.33 -11.54
CA ASN A 23 9.37 11.12 -10.68
C ASN A 23 9.83 10.26 -9.50
N LYS A 24 11.13 10.01 -9.39
CA LYS A 24 11.71 9.15 -8.35
C LYS A 24 11.91 9.86 -7.00
N ASP A 25 11.69 11.16 -6.94
CA ASP A 25 11.84 11.95 -5.72
C ASP A 25 10.55 12.08 -4.92
N ILE A 26 9.52 11.33 -5.29
CA ILE A 26 8.25 11.32 -4.59
C ILE A 26 8.36 10.61 -3.24
N LYS A 27 7.50 11.01 -2.29
CA LYS A 27 7.41 10.42 -0.97
C LYS A 27 6.35 9.33 -0.96
N ILE A 28 6.76 8.11 -0.63
CA ILE A 28 5.92 6.91 -0.72
C ILE A 28 5.76 6.30 0.67
N LEU A 29 4.53 5.93 1.02
CA LEU A 29 4.25 5.10 2.19
C LEU A 29 4.02 3.66 1.74
N ASP A 30 4.81 2.75 2.30
CA ASP A 30 4.58 1.31 2.19
C ASP A 30 3.80 0.88 3.44
N ALA A 31 2.48 0.86 3.32
CA ALA A 31 1.59 0.55 4.42
C ALA A 31 1.45 -0.96 4.58
N GLY A 32 1.73 -1.45 5.79
CA GLY A 32 1.83 -2.88 6.04
C GLY A 32 3.11 -3.45 5.45
N CYS A 33 4.23 -2.78 5.68
CA CYS A 33 5.51 -3.08 5.02
C CYS A 33 6.12 -4.43 5.40
N GLY A 34 5.75 -4.98 6.54
CA GLY A 34 6.25 -6.29 7.00
C GLY A 34 7.75 -6.38 6.98
N SER A 35 8.29 -7.35 6.23
CA SER A 35 9.74 -7.57 6.09
C SER A 35 10.40 -6.71 5.00
N GLY A 36 9.65 -5.82 4.36
CA GLY A 36 10.21 -4.81 3.46
C GLY A 36 10.31 -5.19 1.99
N LEU A 37 9.54 -6.16 1.51
CA LEU A 37 9.64 -6.62 0.12
C LEU A 37 9.25 -5.54 -0.90
N VAL A 38 8.19 -4.77 -0.61
CA VAL A 38 7.77 -3.69 -1.50
C VAL A 38 8.82 -2.58 -1.52
N GLY A 39 9.32 -2.18 -0.35
CA GLY A 39 10.38 -1.18 -0.25
C GLY A 39 11.63 -1.59 -1.00
N GLU A 40 11.99 -2.86 -0.93
CA GLU A 40 13.12 -3.39 -1.68
C GLU A 40 12.93 -3.25 -3.19
N GLU A 41 11.75 -3.60 -3.71
CA GLU A 41 11.43 -3.44 -5.12
C GLU A 41 11.41 -1.96 -5.54
N LEU A 42 10.84 -1.09 -4.72
CA LEU A 42 10.85 0.36 -4.96
C LEU A 42 12.28 0.91 -5.00
N SER A 43 13.11 0.47 -4.07
CA SER A 43 14.52 0.90 -4.01
C SER A 43 15.28 0.51 -5.26
N LYS A 44 15.05 -0.70 -5.79
CA LYS A 44 15.65 -1.16 -7.04
C LYS A 44 15.25 -0.28 -8.22
N GLU A 45 14.07 0.31 -8.18
CA GLU A 45 13.56 1.19 -9.23
C GLU A 45 13.98 2.66 -9.06
N GLY A 46 14.78 2.96 -8.04
CA GLY A 46 15.34 4.30 -7.85
C GLY A 46 14.60 5.21 -6.89
N TYR A 47 13.53 4.73 -6.25
CA TYR A 47 12.86 5.51 -5.21
C TYR A 47 13.65 5.45 -3.92
N SER A 48 13.87 6.59 -3.27
CA SER A 48 14.65 6.67 -2.02
C SER A 48 13.87 7.24 -0.83
N ILE A 49 12.77 7.94 -1.08
CA ILE A 49 11.98 8.57 -0.02
C ILE A 49 10.79 7.65 0.29
N ILE A 50 11.10 6.56 0.98
CA ILE A 50 10.13 5.51 1.30
C ILE A 50 9.97 5.43 2.81
N HIS A 51 8.72 5.54 3.28
CA HIS A 51 8.36 5.30 4.67
C HIS A 51 7.66 3.95 4.77
N GLY A 52 8.00 3.16 5.78
CA GLY A 52 7.31 1.91 6.06
C GLY A 52 6.47 2.03 7.31
N ALA A 53 5.33 1.35 7.33
CA ALA A 53 4.46 1.29 8.50
C ALA A 53 3.92 -0.12 8.68
N ASP A 54 4.04 -0.64 9.89
CA ASP A 54 3.50 -1.97 10.23
C ASP A 54 3.29 -2.07 11.74
N ILE A 55 2.35 -2.93 12.13
CA ILE A 55 2.14 -3.25 13.54
C ILE A 55 3.16 -4.27 14.05
N ALA A 56 3.76 -5.03 13.14
CA ALA A 56 4.70 -6.10 13.47
C ALA A 56 6.13 -5.58 13.59
N ALA A 57 6.47 -5.02 14.74
CA ALA A 57 7.79 -4.43 14.99
C ALA A 57 8.95 -5.41 14.74
N LYS A 58 8.74 -6.70 15.03
CA LYS A 58 9.79 -7.70 14.82
C LYS A 58 10.15 -7.90 13.36
N LEU A 59 9.14 -7.84 12.48
CA LEU A 59 9.39 -7.94 11.03
C LEU A 59 10.17 -6.73 10.54
N MET A 60 9.78 -5.54 10.98
CA MET A 60 10.46 -4.30 10.58
C MET A 60 11.91 -4.26 11.06
N ASN A 61 12.17 -4.79 12.24
CA ASN A 61 13.53 -4.81 12.79
C ASN A 61 14.50 -5.65 11.96
N ALA A 62 13.99 -6.58 11.15
CA ALA A 62 14.79 -7.41 10.26
C ALA A 62 15.03 -6.78 8.89
N ILE A 63 14.44 -5.63 8.61
CA ILE A 63 14.61 -4.95 7.31
C ILE A 63 16.04 -4.39 7.21
N PRO A 64 16.76 -4.66 6.10
CA PRO A 64 18.09 -4.09 5.91
C PRO A 64 18.07 -2.56 5.91
N ALA A 65 19.09 -1.96 6.51
CA ALA A 65 19.25 -0.50 6.51
C ALA A 65 19.40 0.03 5.07
N GLY A 66 18.90 1.24 4.85
CA GLY A 66 19.08 1.95 3.57
C GLY A 66 17.92 1.79 2.59
N ILE A 67 16.93 0.95 2.88
CA ILE A 67 15.74 0.80 2.04
C ILE A 67 14.70 1.86 2.39
N TYR A 68 14.35 1.97 3.67
CA TYR A 68 13.37 2.95 4.15
C TYR A 68 14.05 4.13 4.80
N GLN A 69 13.54 5.32 4.52
CA GLN A 69 13.98 6.53 5.20
C GLN A 69 13.54 6.50 6.68
N GLU A 70 12.32 6.05 6.94
CA GLU A 70 11.78 5.88 8.28
C GLU A 70 10.85 4.67 8.33
N LEU A 71 10.83 4.01 9.49
CA LEU A 71 9.91 2.92 9.79
C LEU A 71 9.04 3.33 10.98
N HIS A 72 7.73 3.09 10.86
CA HIS A 72 6.75 3.49 11.86
C HIS A 72 5.98 2.27 12.36
N ASN A 73 5.96 2.06 13.68
CA ASN A 73 5.16 1.01 14.29
C ASN A 73 3.73 1.53 14.48
N ILE A 74 2.86 1.22 13.55
CA ILE A 74 1.50 1.78 13.45
C ILE A 74 0.47 0.68 13.24
N ASP A 75 -0.68 0.81 13.92
CA ASP A 75 -1.86 0.01 13.64
C ASP A 75 -2.69 0.72 12.57
N LEU A 76 -2.75 0.14 11.37
CA LEU A 76 -3.46 0.73 10.24
C LEU A 76 -4.99 0.69 10.39
N ASN A 77 -5.52 -0.02 11.39
CA ASN A 77 -6.94 -0.02 11.72
C ASN A 77 -7.35 1.17 12.61
N LYS A 78 -6.39 1.98 13.01
CA LYS A 78 -6.60 3.19 13.81
C LYS A 78 -6.27 4.42 12.98
N PRO A 79 -6.69 5.62 13.41
CA PRO A 79 -6.29 6.85 12.74
C PRO A 79 -4.76 6.93 12.61
N ILE A 80 -4.31 7.21 11.39
CA ILE A 80 -2.88 7.21 11.06
C ILE A 80 -2.29 8.59 11.40
N ASN A 81 -1.21 8.59 12.17
CA ASN A 81 -0.60 9.83 12.66
C ASN A 81 0.34 10.47 11.62
N PHE A 82 -0.21 10.74 10.45
CA PHE A 82 0.41 11.60 9.45
C PHE A 82 -0.55 12.73 9.13
N THR A 83 -0.03 13.87 8.76
CA THR A 83 -0.86 15.01 8.34
C THR A 83 -1.55 14.72 7.01
N ASP A 84 -2.62 15.46 6.72
CA ASP A 84 -3.27 15.39 5.42
C ASP A 84 -2.25 15.71 4.32
N ASP A 85 -2.40 15.05 3.18
CA ASP A 85 -1.59 15.32 1.98
C ASP A 85 -0.08 15.16 2.20
N PHE A 86 0.33 14.27 3.11
CA PHE A 86 1.74 14.10 3.48
C PHE A 86 2.53 13.34 2.42
N PHE A 87 1.90 12.33 1.79
CA PHE A 87 2.56 11.46 0.81
C PHE A 87 2.12 11.75 -0.62
N ASP A 88 3.01 11.49 -1.57
CA ASP A 88 2.67 11.48 -2.99
C ASP A 88 1.98 10.18 -3.39
N ALA A 89 2.29 9.09 -2.70
CA ALA A 89 1.74 7.77 -2.99
C ALA A 89 1.69 6.90 -1.74
N VAL A 90 0.74 5.95 -1.74
CA VAL A 90 0.69 4.87 -0.76
C VAL A 90 0.54 3.54 -1.49
N LEU A 91 1.31 2.54 -1.07
CA LEU A 91 1.19 1.17 -1.53
C LEU A 91 0.87 0.28 -0.34
N CYS A 92 -0.06 -0.64 -0.51
CA CYS A 92 -0.46 -1.57 0.55
C CYS A 92 -0.62 -2.96 -0.05
N VAL A 93 0.38 -3.81 0.13
CA VAL A 93 0.49 -5.11 -0.54
C VAL A 93 0.41 -6.23 0.49
N GLY A 94 -0.51 -7.18 0.26
CA GLY A 94 -0.66 -8.36 1.11
C GLY A 94 -1.23 -8.06 2.49
N THR A 95 -1.77 -6.88 2.72
CA THR A 95 -2.24 -6.44 4.04
C THR A 95 -3.75 -6.53 4.19
N PHE A 96 -4.50 -6.31 3.11
CA PHE A 96 -5.95 -6.45 3.12
C PHE A 96 -6.35 -7.92 2.98
N THR A 97 -6.19 -8.65 4.07
CA THR A 97 -6.55 -10.06 4.18
C THR A 97 -7.47 -10.25 5.39
N PHE A 98 -8.06 -11.43 5.51
CA PHE A 98 -8.96 -11.72 6.62
C PHE A 98 -8.28 -11.44 7.97
N GLY A 99 -8.90 -10.59 8.79
CA GLY A 99 -8.46 -10.34 10.16
C GLY A 99 -7.30 -9.36 10.33
N HIS A 100 -6.73 -8.81 9.26
CA HIS A 100 -5.61 -7.88 9.35
C HIS A 100 -6.06 -6.42 9.25
N VAL A 101 -6.00 -5.80 8.07
CA VAL A 101 -6.38 -4.40 7.88
C VAL A 101 -7.75 -4.34 7.21
N LYS A 102 -8.62 -3.48 7.74
CA LYS A 102 -10.01 -3.37 7.29
C LYS A 102 -10.17 -2.27 6.25
N ALA A 103 -11.29 -2.33 5.52
CA ALA A 103 -11.62 -1.39 4.45
C ALA A 103 -11.58 0.09 4.90
N LYS A 104 -11.83 0.35 6.18
CA LYS A 104 -11.79 1.70 6.73
C LYS A 104 -10.45 2.41 6.56
N ALA A 105 -9.36 1.64 6.46
CA ALA A 105 -8.03 2.19 6.23
C ALA A 105 -7.95 2.94 4.89
N LEU A 106 -8.77 2.58 3.90
CA LEU A 106 -8.80 3.27 2.61
C LEU A 106 -9.10 4.76 2.75
N SER A 107 -9.99 5.13 3.68
CA SER A 107 -10.30 6.53 3.96
C SER A 107 -9.08 7.29 4.48
N GLU A 108 -8.32 6.67 5.40
CA GLU A 108 -7.09 7.26 5.93
C GLU A 108 -6.01 7.38 4.84
N PHE A 109 -5.87 6.39 3.98
CA PHE A 109 -4.92 6.46 2.87
C PHE A 109 -5.29 7.61 1.92
N THR A 110 -6.57 7.81 1.64
CA THR A 110 -7.03 8.93 0.82
C THR A 110 -6.69 10.27 1.47
N ARG A 111 -6.81 10.37 2.79
CA ARG A 111 -6.51 11.60 3.54
C ARG A 111 -5.03 11.96 3.49
N ILE A 112 -4.14 10.98 3.68
CA ILE A 112 -2.70 11.24 3.79
C ILE A 112 -1.99 11.35 2.43
N VAL A 113 -2.67 11.01 1.33
CA VAL A 113 -2.11 11.14 -0.02
C VAL A 113 -2.58 12.46 -0.63
N LYS A 114 -1.66 13.17 -1.27
CA LYS A 114 -1.94 14.43 -1.95
C LYS A 114 -2.97 14.27 -3.05
N SER A 115 -3.72 15.33 -3.34
CA SER A 115 -4.57 15.40 -4.51
C SER A 115 -3.72 15.12 -5.76
N GLY A 116 -4.20 14.25 -6.64
CA GLY A 116 -3.42 13.83 -7.81
C GLY A 116 -2.38 12.76 -7.50
N GLY A 117 -2.27 12.33 -6.25
CA GLY A 117 -1.38 11.25 -5.86
C GLY A 117 -1.92 9.87 -6.22
N ILE A 118 -1.16 8.84 -5.86
CA ILE A 118 -1.41 7.46 -6.31
C ILE A 118 -1.58 6.56 -5.10
N SER A 119 -2.59 5.70 -5.16
CA SER A 119 -2.80 4.66 -4.15
C SER A 119 -2.91 3.32 -4.84
N GLY A 120 -2.06 2.38 -4.44
CA GLY A 120 -2.05 1.03 -4.99
C GLY A 120 -2.25 -0.01 -3.89
N PHE A 121 -3.17 -0.94 -4.11
CA PHE A 121 -3.49 -1.98 -3.13
C PHE A 121 -3.58 -3.33 -3.79
N THR A 122 -3.23 -4.38 -3.03
CA THR A 122 -3.69 -5.73 -3.36
C THR A 122 -4.78 -6.10 -2.38
N ILE A 123 -5.88 -6.61 -2.90
CA ILE A 123 -7.03 -7.03 -2.08
C ILE A 123 -7.45 -8.40 -2.57
N ASN A 124 -7.54 -9.36 -1.64
CA ASN A 124 -8.09 -10.66 -1.97
C ASN A 124 -9.55 -10.51 -2.41
N GLU A 125 -9.97 -11.20 -3.47
CA GLU A 125 -11.31 -11.06 -4.02
C GLU A 125 -12.41 -11.33 -2.98
N GLY A 126 -12.27 -12.36 -2.18
CA GLY A 126 -13.25 -12.65 -1.11
C GLY A 126 -13.32 -11.52 -0.09
N VAL A 127 -12.18 -10.98 0.32
CA VAL A 127 -12.10 -9.84 1.24
C VAL A 127 -12.73 -8.60 0.61
N PHE A 128 -12.47 -8.36 -0.66
CA PHE A 128 -13.02 -7.21 -1.39
C PHE A 128 -14.55 -7.22 -1.37
N LEU A 129 -15.18 -8.38 -1.62
CA LEU A 129 -16.64 -8.50 -1.66
C LEU A 129 -17.25 -8.57 -0.26
N ASP A 130 -16.64 -9.35 0.65
CA ASP A 130 -17.25 -9.72 1.93
C ASP A 130 -16.96 -8.76 3.07
N HIS A 131 -15.90 -7.96 2.97
CA HIS A 131 -15.43 -7.09 4.04
C HIS A 131 -15.58 -5.59 3.77
N GLY A 132 -16.46 -5.21 2.86
CA GLY A 132 -16.86 -3.83 2.65
C GLY A 132 -15.88 -2.95 1.88
N PHE A 133 -14.86 -3.52 1.23
CA PHE A 133 -13.90 -2.75 0.45
C PHE A 133 -14.56 -2.07 -0.76
N LYS A 134 -15.43 -2.80 -1.46
CA LYS A 134 -16.15 -2.21 -2.61
C LYS A 134 -17.03 -1.07 -2.15
N SER A 135 -17.77 -1.24 -1.06
CA SER A 135 -18.64 -0.20 -0.51
C SER A 135 -17.85 1.04 -0.10
N GLU A 136 -16.68 0.85 0.53
CA GLU A 136 -15.83 1.96 0.96
C GLU A 136 -15.26 2.71 -0.25
N LEU A 137 -14.79 1.99 -1.27
CA LEU A 137 -14.29 2.62 -2.49
C LEU A 137 -15.41 3.40 -3.22
N ASP A 138 -16.60 2.83 -3.35
CA ASP A 138 -17.75 3.50 -3.95
C ASP A 138 -18.10 4.78 -3.18
N HIS A 139 -18.06 4.71 -1.85
CA HIS A 139 -18.33 5.86 -0.98
C HIS A 139 -17.31 6.98 -1.22
N LEU A 140 -16.03 6.65 -1.31
CA LEU A 140 -14.96 7.63 -1.54
C LEU A 140 -15.08 8.28 -2.93
N VAL A 141 -15.51 7.52 -3.94
CA VAL A 141 -15.76 8.06 -5.28
C VAL A 141 -16.93 9.04 -5.24
N ILE A 142 -18.04 8.67 -4.58
CA ILE A 142 -19.21 9.54 -4.44
C ILE A 142 -18.84 10.86 -3.73
N GLN A 143 -17.98 10.78 -2.72
CA GLN A 143 -17.49 11.97 -2.02
C GLN A 143 -16.40 12.73 -2.78
N LYS A 144 -16.07 12.28 -4.00
CA LYS A 144 -15.04 12.89 -4.85
C LYS A 144 -13.66 12.92 -4.23
N LYS A 145 -13.37 11.98 -3.35
CA LYS A 145 -12.05 11.82 -2.75
C LYS A 145 -11.13 10.98 -3.61
N ILE A 146 -11.69 10.16 -4.51
CA ILE A 146 -10.98 9.36 -5.48
C ILE A 146 -11.50 9.73 -6.86
N ASN A 147 -10.62 10.14 -7.78
CA ASN A 147 -11.00 10.57 -9.12
C ASN A 147 -11.04 9.42 -10.11
N GLN A 148 -10.23 8.38 -9.90
CA GLN A 148 -10.08 7.30 -10.86
C GLN A 148 -9.74 6.00 -10.13
N LEU A 149 -10.39 4.91 -10.53
CA LEU A 149 -10.11 3.57 -10.04
C LEU A 149 -9.66 2.70 -11.21
N ASP A 150 -8.45 2.17 -11.11
CA ASP A 150 -7.92 1.21 -12.07
C ASP A 150 -7.75 -0.13 -11.37
N PHE A 151 -8.33 -1.18 -11.94
CA PHE A 151 -8.25 -2.52 -11.39
C PHE A 151 -7.34 -3.38 -12.25
N TYR A 152 -6.35 -4.00 -11.62
CA TYR A 152 -5.46 -4.95 -12.25
C TYR A 152 -5.75 -6.32 -11.65
N LEU A 153 -6.23 -7.24 -12.48
CA LEU A 153 -6.48 -8.60 -12.04
C LEU A 153 -5.22 -9.42 -12.21
N ASN A 154 -4.75 -9.95 -11.10
CA ASN A 154 -3.63 -10.89 -11.10
C ASN A 154 -4.15 -12.24 -10.67
N ASP A 155 -3.97 -13.23 -11.50
CA ASP A 155 -4.50 -14.57 -11.29
C ASP A 155 -3.50 -15.43 -10.51
N TYR A 156 -3.29 -15.05 -9.26
CA TYR A 156 -2.37 -15.77 -8.39
C TYR A 156 -2.89 -17.13 -7.96
N LEU A 157 -4.20 -17.29 -7.96
CA LEU A 157 -4.85 -18.45 -7.35
C LEU A 157 -5.37 -19.44 -8.36
N SER A 158 -5.03 -19.25 -9.62
CA SER A 158 -5.42 -20.15 -10.68
C SER A 158 -4.68 -21.47 -10.62
#